data_354de3024f540b0a1efe72aed9f78359
#
_entry.id   354de3024f540b0a1efe72aed9f78359
#
_cell.length_a   1.000
_cell.length_b   1.000
_cell.length_c   1.000
_cell.angle_alpha   90.00
_cell.angle_beta   90.00
_cell.angle_gamma   90.00
#
_symmetry.space_group_name_H-M   'P 1'
#
loop_
_entity.id
_entity.type
_entity.pdbx_description
1 polymer ?
#
loop_
_entity_poly.entity_id
_entity_poly.type
_entity_poly.pdbx_seq_one_letter_code
_entity_poly.pdbx_strand_id
1 'polypeptide(L)'
;QGDLKSILQGTIETRDKLVDLKEQLAEKKTDTAYLKDSRAAQKQTIEKTKQEKDTLLKETKGQESQYQALLKESQKTAAQIRNRIFEFAGGGELTFEKAYQIAKSAAGMVGIRPALLLAVLDGESALGRNVGRCNYHTAMHPTRDIPFFLTLTSQLGMNPETTLVSCANKDGAYGGAMGVSQFIPATWNTFISRISALTGNNPPSPWRHADAFVATALYMKDAGAGLVQDATADRRAAARYYAGKRWKNYLWTYG
;
A
#
# COMPACT_ATOMS: atom_id res chain seq x y z
N GLN A 1 21.33 53.22 23.53
CA GLN A 1 21.89 51.97 22.93
C GLN A 1 21.03 50.72 23.20
N GLY A 2 20.22 50.68 24.28
CA GLY A 2 19.33 49.56 24.61
C GLY A 2 18.13 49.44 23.66
N ASP A 3 17.47 50.55 23.35
CA ASP A 3 16.26 50.61 22.51
C ASP A 3 16.53 50.19 21.07
N LEU A 4 17.64 50.61 20.48
CA LEU A 4 17.97 50.26 19.08
C LEU A 4 18.24 48.74 18.93
N LYS A 5 18.89 48.15 19.93
CA LYS A 5 19.14 46.68 19.93
C LYS A 5 17.86 45.87 20.07
N SER A 6 16.91 46.33 20.89
CA SER A 6 15.62 45.72 21.07
C SER A 6 14.76 45.77 19.80
N ILE A 7 14.74 46.94 19.14
CA ILE A 7 14.03 47.13 17.85
C ILE A 7 14.65 46.26 16.76
N LEU A 8 15.97 46.19 16.69
CA LEU A 8 16.68 45.34 15.73
C LEU A 8 16.35 43.86 15.95
N GLN A 9 16.38 43.39 17.20
CA GLN A 9 16.03 42.02 17.57
C GLN A 9 14.56 41.72 17.18
N GLY A 10 13.61 42.58 17.52
CA GLY A 10 12.20 42.41 17.14
C GLY A 10 11.98 42.39 15.63
N THR A 11 12.79 43.16 14.89
CA THR A 11 12.74 43.19 13.41
C THR A 11 13.25 41.85 12.83
N ILE A 12 14.33 41.29 13.39
CA ILE A 12 14.87 40.00 12.98
C ILE A 12 13.85 38.88 13.25
N GLU A 13 13.26 38.85 14.44
CA GLU A 13 12.25 37.84 14.80
C GLU A 13 10.99 37.93 13.91
N THR A 14 10.57 39.15 13.57
CA THR A 14 9.45 39.37 12.67
C THR A 14 9.76 38.92 11.24
N ARG A 15 10.99 39.24 10.77
CA ARG A 15 11.46 38.72 9.46
C ARG A 15 11.49 37.20 9.42
N ASP A 16 12.02 36.57 10.44
CA ASP A 16 12.15 35.10 10.50
C ASP A 16 10.77 34.43 10.55
N LYS A 17 9.79 35.00 11.29
CA LYS A 17 8.38 34.58 11.26
C LYS A 17 7.75 34.77 9.88
N LEU A 18 8.05 35.87 9.18
CA LEU A 18 7.54 36.11 7.83
C LEU A 18 8.11 35.12 6.81
N VAL A 19 9.37 34.73 6.95
CA VAL A 19 9.99 33.72 6.09
C VAL A 19 9.32 32.36 6.33
N ASP A 20 9.15 31.95 7.59
CA ASP A 20 8.50 30.70 7.95
C ASP A 20 7.04 30.64 7.46
N LEU A 21 6.27 31.72 7.66
CA LEU A 21 4.90 31.84 7.16
C LEU A 21 4.82 31.78 5.63
N LYS A 22 5.80 32.37 4.94
CA LYS A 22 5.88 32.35 3.48
C LYS A 22 6.18 30.93 2.97
N GLU A 23 7.05 30.19 3.65
CA GLU A 23 7.34 28.79 3.34
C GLU A 23 6.12 27.91 3.59
N GLN A 24 5.45 28.08 4.73
CA GLN A 24 4.21 27.34 5.04
C GLN A 24 3.09 27.65 4.03
N LEU A 25 2.98 28.89 3.57
CA LEU A 25 1.99 29.28 2.56
C LEU A 25 2.31 28.68 1.18
N ALA A 26 3.59 28.64 0.80
CA ALA A 26 4.02 27.99 -0.43
C ALA A 26 3.73 26.48 -0.40
N GLU A 27 4.02 25.85 0.73
CA GLU A 27 3.71 24.46 1.00
C GLU A 27 2.20 24.17 0.85
N LYS A 28 1.35 24.94 1.56
CA LYS A 28 -0.11 24.79 1.48
C LYS A 28 -0.66 25.01 0.07
N LYS A 29 -0.08 25.93 -0.71
CA LYS A 29 -0.46 26.13 -2.12
C LYS A 29 -0.13 24.92 -2.98
N THR A 30 1.06 24.35 -2.81
CA THR A 30 1.47 23.13 -3.51
C THR A 30 0.59 21.94 -3.15
N ASP A 31 0.29 21.78 -1.87
CA ASP A 31 -0.63 20.74 -1.37
C ASP A 31 -2.04 20.90 -1.94
N THR A 32 -2.54 22.13 -1.98
CA THR A 32 -3.88 22.40 -2.51
C THR A 32 -3.96 22.11 -4.01
N ALA A 33 -2.91 22.45 -4.77
CA ALA A 33 -2.82 22.13 -6.19
C ALA A 33 -2.78 20.61 -6.41
N TYR A 34 -1.93 19.90 -5.68
CA TYR A 34 -1.85 18.44 -5.72
C TYR A 34 -3.18 17.76 -5.36
N LEU A 35 -3.86 18.24 -4.30
CA LEU A 35 -5.17 17.72 -3.90
C LEU A 35 -6.24 17.97 -4.96
N LYS A 36 -6.18 19.10 -5.65
CA LYS A 36 -7.10 19.44 -6.75
C LYS A 36 -6.90 18.52 -7.95
N ASP A 37 -5.65 18.28 -8.33
CA ASP A 37 -5.30 17.38 -9.44
C ASP A 37 -5.60 15.91 -9.10
N SER A 38 -5.30 15.50 -7.86
CA SER A 38 -5.66 14.17 -7.34
C SER A 38 -7.19 13.96 -7.32
N ARG A 39 -7.96 14.98 -6.90
CA ARG A 39 -9.43 14.92 -6.95
C ARG A 39 -9.98 14.84 -8.38
N ALA A 40 -9.36 15.56 -9.33
CA ALA A 40 -9.74 15.49 -10.72
C ALA A 40 -9.48 14.11 -11.32
N ALA A 41 -8.30 13.53 -11.04
CA ALA A 41 -7.96 12.17 -11.43
C ALA A 41 -8.87 11.13 -10.78
N GLN A 42 -9.16 11.27 -9.47
CA GLN A 42 -10.11 10.40 -8.78
C GLN A 42 -11.52 10.49 -9.37
N LYS A 43 -11.98 11.70 -9.73
CA LYS A 43 -13.29 11.89 -10.35
C LYS A 43 -13.38 11.18 -11.70
N GLN A 44 -12.34 11.27 -12.54
CA GLN A 44 -12.26 10.52 -13.80
C GLN A 44 -12.26 9.01 -13.57
N THR A 45 -11.50 8.55 -12.59
CA THR A 45 -11.44 7.13 -12.22
C THR A 45 -12.79 6.62 -11.70
N ILE A 46 -13.46 7.41 -10.85
CA ILE A 46 -14.82 7.09 -10.35
C ILE A 46 -15.84 7.00 -11.49
N GLU A 47 -15.79 7.94 -12.43
CA GLU A 47 -16.69 7.92 -13.60
C GLU A 47 -16.48 6.67 -14.48
N LYS A 48 -15.20 6.34 -14.72
CA LYS A 48 -14.82 5.13 -15.46
C LYS A 48 -15.25 3.85 -14.73
N THR A 49 -14.97 3.81 -13.42
CA THR A 49 -15.37 2.68 -12.55
C THR A 49 -16.89 2.53 -12.46
N LYS A 50 -17.64 3.65 -12.50
CA LYS A 50 -19.09 3.62 -12.52
C LYS A 50 -19.63 2.99 -13.82
N GLN A 51 -19.03 3.34 -14.96
CA GLN A 51 -19.38 2.73 -16.24
C GLN A 51 -19.01 1.24 -16.28
N GLU A 52 -17.82 0.88 -15.78
CA GLU A 52 -17.39 -0.52 -15.66
C GLU A 52 -18.29 -1.31 -14.70
N LYS A 53 -18.69 -0.68 -13.58
CA LYS A 53 -19.64 -1.26 -12.61
C LYS A 53 -21.03 -1.50 -13.23
N ASP A 54 -21.54 -0.55 -14.01
CA ASP A 54 -22.84 -0.69 -14.68
C ASP A 54 -22.80 -1.79 -15.75
N THR A 55 -21.66 -1.97 -16.42
CA THR A 55 -21.44 -3.08 -17.36
C THR A 55 -21.33 -4.41 -16.60
N LEU A 56 -20.55 -4.44 -15.53
CA LEU A 56 -20.37 -5.63 -14.69
C LEU A 56 -21.66 -6.05 -13.98
N LEU A 57 -22.49 -5.09 -13.52
CA LEU A 57 -23.81 -5.38 -12.93
C LEU A 57 -24.77 -6.01 -13.94
N LYS A 58 -24.65 -5.67 -15.23
CA LYS A 58 -25.44 -6.32 -16.29
C LYS A 58 -24.97 -7.76 -16.57
N GLU A 59 -23.66 -8.02 -16.42
CA GLU A 59 -23.07 -9.34 -16.67
C GLU A 59 -23.15 -10.27 -15.44
N THR A 60 -23.28 -9.74 -14.22
CA THR A 60 -23.11 -10.51 -12.97
C THR A 60 -24.38 -10.76 -12.17
N LYS A 61 -25.59 -10.63 -12.75
CA LYS A 61 -26.84 -11.05 -12.07
C LYS A 61 -26.82 -12.48 -11.52
N GLY A 62 -25.92 -13.35 -12.02
CA GLY A 62 -25.67 -14.68 -11.48
C GLY A 62 -24.72 -14.74 -10.27
N GLN A 63 -23.81 -13.77 -10.14
CA GLN A 63 -22.84 -13.76 -9.03
C GLN A 63 -23.44 -13.16 -7.75
N GLU A 64 -24.43 -12.27 -7.86
CA GLU A 64 -25.12 -11.73 -6.69
C GLU A 64 -25.90 -12.83 -5.93
N SER A 65 -26.46 -13.80 -6.64
CA SER A 65 -27.10 -14.96 -6.00
C SER A 65 -26.08 -15.86 -5.26
N GLN A 66 -24.85 -15.96 -5.78
CA GLN A 66 -23.75 -16.66 -5.09
C GLN A 66 -23.24 -15.86 -3.89
N TYR A 67 -23.18 -14.53 -3.99
CA TYR A 67 -22.86 -13.65 -2.86
C TYR A 67 -23.91 -13.72 -1.75
N GLN A 68 -25.18 -13.74 -2.13
CA GLN A 68 -26.30 -13.90 -1.19
C GLN A 68 -26.31 -15.31 -0.55
N ALA A 69 -25.95 -16.35 -1.31
CA ALA A 69 -25.78 -17.69 -0.78
C ALA A 69 -24.59 -17.78 0.18
N LEU A 70 -23.47 -17.11 -0.11
CA LEU A 70 -22.30 -16.96 0.76
C LEU A 70 -22.64 -16.19 2.06
N LEU A 71 -23.46 -15.16 1.98
CA LEU A 71 -23.98 -14.42 3.15
C LEU A 71 -24.93 -15.28 3.99
N LYS A 72 -25.74 -16.15 3.40
CA LYS A 72 -26.60 -17.10 4.11
C LYS A 72 -25.84 -18.25 4.77
N GLU A 73 -24.68 -18.62 4.23
CA GLU A 73 -23.77 -19.59 4.83
C GLU A 73 -22.95 -19.01 6.00
N SER A 74 -23.25 -17.77 6.39
CA SER A 74 -22.53 -16.91 7.35
C SER A 74 -22.67 -17.29 8.83
N GLN A 75 -23.01 -18.54 9.17
CA GLN A 75 -22.77 -19.09 10.52
C GLN A 75 -21.34 -19.67 10.67
N LYS A 76 -20.52 -19.62 9.63
CA LYS A 76 -19.11 -20.01 9.67
C LYS A 76 -18.25 -18.81 10.09
N THR A 77 -17.23 -19.08 10.90
CA THR A 77 -16.38 -18.09 11.58
C THR A 77 -15.93 -16.96 10.64
N ALA A 78 -15.77 -15.74 11.16
CA ALA A 78 -15.30 -14.56 10.41
C ALA A 78 -14.01 -14.81 9.61
N ALA A 79 -13.18 -15.77 10.02
CA ALA A 79 -12.00 -16.23 9.30
C ALA A 79 -12.34 -17.01 8.00
N GLN A 80 -13.35 -17.86 8.03
CA GLN A 80 -13.77 -18.63 6.82
C GLN A 80 -14.43 -17.71 5.77
N ILE A 81 -15.18 -16.72 6.21
CA ILE A 81 -15.78 -15.71 5.31
C ILE A 81 -14.65 -14.87 4.67
N ARG A 82 -13.65 -14.47 5.45
CA ARG A 82 -12.46 -13.75 4.95
C ARG A 82 -11.70 -14.57 3.92
N ASN A 83 -11.41 -15.84 4.21
CA ASN A 83 -10.69 -16.72 3.28
C ASN A 83 -11.45 -16.89 1.96
N ARG A 84 -12.77 -17.01 1.97
CA ARG A 84 -13.57 -17.13 0.74
C ARG A 84 -13.63 -15.84 -0.07
N ILE A 85 -13.76 -14.67 0.57
CA ILE A 85 -13.63 -13.36 -0.13
C ILE A 85 -12.26 -13.29 -0.81
N PHE A 86 -11.23 -13.80 -0.16
CA PHE A 86 -9.88 -13.82 -0.68
C PHE A 86 -9.67 -14.84 -1.83
N GLU A 87 -10.32 -16.00 -1.78
CA GLU A 87 -10.29 -16.97 -2.88
C GLU A 87 -10.98 -16.43 -4.14
N PHE A 88 -12.09 -15.71 -4.02
CA PHE A 88 -12.74 -15.03 -5.14
C PHE A 88 -11.90 -13.92 -5.76
N ALA A 89 -11.02 -13.29 -4.98
CA ALA A 89 -10.10 -12.26 -5.47
C ALA A 89 -8.78 -12.85 -5.99
N GLY A 90 -8.54 -14.14 -5.78
CA GLY A 90 -7.32 -14.84 -6.20
C GLY A 90 -7.42 -15.37 -7.64
N GLY A 91 -6.51 -14.91 -8.51
CA GLY A 91 -6.22 -15.57 -9.78
C GLY A 91 -6.75 -14.91 -11.06
N GLY A 92 -7.07 -13.63 -11.05
CA GLY A 92 -7.36 -12.84 -12.25
C GLY A 92 -6.83 -11.43 -12.14
N GLU A 93 -6.87 -10.67 -13.22
CA GLU A 93 -6.54 -9.26 -13.22
C GLU A 93 -7.35 -8.55 -12.11
N LEU A 94 -6.66 -7.87 -11.20
CA LEU A 94 -7.27 -7.24 -10.04
C LEU A 94 -7.99 -5.96 -10.49
N THR A 95 -9.31 -6.03 -10.65
CA THR A 95 -10.13 -4.84 -10.92
C THR A 95 -10.13 -3.93 -9.69
N PHE A 96 -10.36 -2.63 -9.89
CA PHE A 96 -10.44 -1.67 -8.78
C PHE A 96 -11.51 -2.06 -7.76
N GLU A 97 -12.66 -2.54 -8.19
CA GLU A 97 -13.72 -2.98 -7.27
C GLU A 97 -13.27 -4.14 -6.37
N LYS A 98 -12.62 -5.16 -6.96
CA LYS A 98 -12.04 -6.27 -6.19
C LYS A 98 -10.95 -5.77 -5.22
N ALA A 99 -10.06 -4.89 -5.70
CA ALA A 99 -9.03 -4.28 -4.87
C ALA A 99 -9.64 -3.51 -3.69
N TYR A 100 -10.71 -2.75 -3.94
CA TYR A 100 -11.41 -2.01 -2.89
C TYR A 100 -12.02 -2.93 -1.82
N GLN A 101 -12.66 -4.03 -2.22
CA GLN A 101 -13.23 -4.99 -1.26
C GLN A 101 -12.15 -5.66 -0.40
N ILE A 102 -11.04 -6.06 -1.01
CA ILE A 102 -9.89 -6.62 -0.28
C ILE A 102 -9.30 -5.56 0.66
N ALA A 103 -9.10 -4.34 0.17
CA ALA A 103 -8.56 -3.24 0.97
C ALA A 103 -9.48 -2.89 2.15
N LYS A 104 -10.79 -2.85 1.95
CA LYS A 104 -11.77 -2.62 3.01
C LYS A 104 -11.68 -3.70 4.09
N SER A 105 -11.55 -4.97 3.70
CA SER A 105 -11.40 -6.08 4.63
C SER A 105 -10.06 -6.02 5.37
N ALA A 106 -8.94 -5.90 4.66
CA ALA A 106 -7.60 -5.85 5.25
C ALA A 106 -7.42 -4.63 6.17
N ALA A 107 -7.85 -3.45 5.72
CA ALA A 107 -7.79 -2.22 6.49
C ALA A 107 -8.66 -2.28 7.75
N GLY A 108 -9.84 -2.89 7.67
CA GLY A 108 -10.72 -3.12 8.82
C GLY A 108 -10.11 -4.04 9.87
N MET A 109 -9.40 -5.11 9.46
CA MET A 109 -8.71 -6.02 10.37
C MET A 109 -7.57 -5.33 11.15
N VAL A 110 -6.88 -4.39 10.50
CA VAL A 110 -5.67 -3.75 11.03
C VAL A 110 -5.97 -2.40 11.68
N GLY A 111 -7.09 -1.78 11.36
CA GLY A 111 -7.49 -0.47 11.87
C GLY A 111 -6.77 0.68 11.19
N ILE A 112 -6.78 0.69 9.85
CA ILE A 112 -6.32 1.79 8.98
C ILE A 112 -7.41 2.16 7.97
N ARG A 113 -7.20 3.23 7.19
CA ARG A 113 -8.13 3.65 6.15
C ARG A 113 -7.93 2.83 4.86
N PRO A 114 -9.01 2.27 4.26
CA PRO A 114 -8.90 1.53 2.99
C PRO A 114 -8.35 2.36 1.83
N ALA A 115 -8.68 3.65 1.77
CA ALA A 115 -8.22 4.54 0.71
C ALA A 115 -6.69 4.72 0.73
N LEU A 116 -6.09 4.85 1.93
CA LEU A 116 -4.65 4.94 2.08
C LEU A 116 -3.96 3.64 1.64
N LEU A 117 -4.52 2.49 2.03
CA LEU A 117 -4.00 1.18 1.63
C LEU A 117 -4.01 1.01 0.11
N LEU A 118 -5.11 1.40 -0.55
CA LEU A 118 -5.22 1.34 -2.01
C LEU A 118 -4.24 2.26 -2.71
N ALA A 119 -4.08 3.49 -2.22
CA ALA A 119 -3.16 4.46 -2.81
C ALA A 119 -1.71 3.95 -2.78
N VAL A 120 -1.29 3.32 -1.68
CA VAL A 120 0.05 2.72 -1.59
C VAL A 120 0.20 1.54 -2.54
N LEU A 121 -0.76 0.62 -2.60
CA LEU A 121 -0.70 -0.55 -3.47
C LEU A 121 -0.78 -0.20 -4.97
N ASP A 122 -1.50 0.88 -5.31
CA ASP A 122 -1.51 1.41 -6.67
C ASP A 122 -0.14 2.00 -7.04
N GLY A 123 0.45 2.78 -6.15
CA GLY A 123 1.79 3.33 -6.33
C GLY A 123 2.89 2.27 -6.45
N GLU A 124 2.79 1.18 -5.70
CA GLU A 124 3.81 0.11 -5.68
C GLU A 124 3.78 -0.77 -6.94
N SER A 125 2.61 -1.18 -7.36
CA SER A 125 2.48 -2.17 -8.44
C SER A 125 1.33 -1.93 -9.41
N ALA A 126 0.71 -0.76 -9.39
CA ALA A 126 -0.53 -0.50 -10.11
C ALA A 126 -1.59 -1.59 -9.80
N LEU A 127 -1.78 -1.89 -8.52
CA LEU A 127 -2.67 -2.95 -8.02
C LEU A 127 -2.35 -4.34 -8.61
N GLY A 128 -1.07 -4.66 -8.75
CA GLY A 128 -0.60 -5.97 -9.20
C GLY A 128 -0.35 -6.10 -10.71
N ARG A 129 -0.54 -5.04 -11.49
CA ARG A 129 -0.22 -5.05 -12.93
C ARG A 129 1.28 -4.98 -13.21
N ASN A 130 2.06 -4.48 -12.26
CA ASN A 130 3.51 -4.35 -12.36
C ASN A 130 4.20 -4.98 -11.14
N VAL A 131 4.28 -6.29 -11.09
CA VAL A 131 4.85 -7.07 -9.97
C VAL A 131 6.29 -7.55 -10.19
N GLY A 132 6.92 -7.11 -11.28
CA GLY A 132 8.28 -7.48 -11.64
C GLY A 132 8.37 -8.54 -12.73
N ARG A 133 9.59 -8.65 -13.31
CA ARG A 133 9.88 -9.51 -14.47
C ARG A 133 11.30 -10.09 -14.45
N CYS A 134 11.99 -9.99 -13.32
CA CYS A 134 13.37 -10.47 -13.17
C CYS A 134 13.44 -11.73 -12.32
N ASN A 135 14.46 -12.54 -12.60
CA ASN A 135 14.79 -13.70 -11.79
C ASN A 135 15.47 -13.24 -10.48
N TYR A 136 15.25 -13.97 -9.40
CA TYR A 136 15.77 -13.66 -8.07
C TYR A 136 17.30 -13.61 -8.01
N HIS A 137 18.00 -14.45 -8.79
CA HIS A 137 19.47 -14.47 -8.82
C HIS A 137 20.08 -13.12 -9.20
N THR A 138 19.44 -12.41 -10.13
CA THR A 138 19.93 -11.13 -10.64
C THR A 138 19.33 -9.92 -9.94
N ALA A 139 18.22 -10.10 -9.25
CA ALA A 139 17.45 -9.02 -8.66
C ALA A 139 17.68 -8.86 -7.17
N MET A 140 17.84 -9.96 -6.43
CA MET A 140 17.83 -9.95 -4.97
C MET A 140 19.20 -9.79 -4.33
N HIS A 141 19.20 -9.23 -3.12
CA HIS A 141 20.40 -9.23 -2.29
C HIS A 141 20.76 -10.67 -1.88
N PRO A 142 22.00 -11.16 -2.16
CA PRO A 142 22.31 -12.58 -2.06
C PRO A 142 22.20 -13.15 -0.63
N THR A 143 22.64 -12.41 0.37
CA THR A 143 22.65 -12.91 1.76
C THR A 143 21.46 -12.48 2.58
N ARG A 144 20.80 -11.35 2.24
CA ARG A 144 19.65 -10.82 2.96
C ARG A 144 18.33 -11.41 2.49
N ASP A 145 18.12 -11.51 1.17
CA ASP A 145 16.81 -11.81 0.59
C ASP A 145 16.68 -13.21 0.01
N ILE A 146 17.71 -13.70 -0.72
CA ILE A 146 17.66 -15.00 -1.39
C ILE A 146 17.31 -16.15 -0.43
N PRO A 147 17.91 -16.29 0.76
CA PRO A 147 17.57 -17.39 1.66
C PRO A 147 16.08 -17.41 2.07
N PHE A 148 15.52 -16.24 2.37
CA PHE A 148 14.09 -16.13 2.71
C PHE A 148 13.17 -16.41 1.52
N PHE A 149 13.56 -15.96 0.33
CA PHE A 149 12.82 -16.23 -0.90
C PHE A 149 12.76 -17.73 -1.21
N LEU A 150 13.87 -18.42 -1.16
CA LEU A 150 13.94 -19.86 -1.41
C LEU A 150 13.15 -20.66 -0.37
N THR A 151 13.23 -20.27 0.89
CA THR A 151 12.43 -20.89 1.96
C THR A 151 10.93 -20.68 1.70
N LEU A 152 10.52 -19.46 1.39
CA LEU A 152 9.12 -19.13 1.15
C LEU A 152 8.56 -19.84 -0.09
N THR A 153 9.28 -19.81 -1.22
CA THR A 153 8.84 -20.48 -2.45
C THR A 153 8.74 -22.00 -2.25
N SER A 154 9.68 -22.59 -1.53
CA SER A 154 9.62 -24.02 -1.16
C SER A 154 8.39 -24.34 -0.33
N GLN A 155 8.08 -23.56 0.70
CA GLN A 155 6.90 -23.75 1.55
C GLN A 155 5.58 -23.57 0.80
N LEU A 156 5.57 -22.71 -0.23
CA LEU A 156 4.41 -22.44 -1.08
C LEU A 156 4.30 -23.44 -2.26
N GLY A 157 5.25 -24.34 -2.44
CA GLY A 157 5.30 -25.25 -3.58
C GLY A 157 5.53 -24.56 -4.92
N MET A 158 6.17 -23.38 -4.90
CA MET A 158 6.44 -22.57 -6.09
C MET A 158 7.86 -22.82 -6.60
N ASN A 159 8.02 -22.81 -7.93
CA ASN A 159 9.36 -22.91 -8.53
C ASN A 159 10.05 -21.55 -8.47
N PRO A 160 11.14 -21.37 -7.71
CA PRO A 160 11.82 -20.08 -7.56
C PRO A 160 12.39 -19.57 -8.90
N GLU A 161 12.77 -20.46 -9.82
CA GLU A 161 13.36 -20.07 -11.12
C GLU A 161 12.34 -19.39 -12.05
N THR A 162 11.05 -19.70 -11.89
CA THR A 162 9.96 -19.13 -12.68
C THR A 162 9.16 -18.07 -11.93
N THR A 163 9.43 -17.89 -10.64
CA THR A 163 8.76 -16.89 -9.81
C THR A 163 9.44 -15.54 -9.97
N LEU A 164 8.81 -14.66 -10.75
CA LEU A 164 9.37 -13.36 -11.08
C LEU A 164 9.18 -12.34 -9.95
N VAL A 165 10.16 -11.44 -9.85
CA VAL A 165 10.23 -10.38 -8.84
C VAL A 165 10.64 -9.05 -9.46
N SER A 166 10.61 -7.94 -8.72
CA SER A 166 11.07 -6.65 -9.23
C SER A 166 12.56 -6.71 -9.59
N CYS A 167 12.90 -6.01 -10.66
CA CYS A 167 14.30 -5.95 -11.13
C CYS A 167 15.13 -5.02 -10.22
N ALA A 168 16.46 -5.24 -10.22
CA ALA A 168 17.39 -4.29 -9.64
C ALA A 168 17.31 -2.94 -10.37
N ASN A 169 17.51 -1.87 -9.63
CA ASN A 169 17.49 -0.52 -10.16
C ASN A 169 18.74 -0.23 -11.02
N LYS A 170 18.64 0.72 -11.92
CA LYS A 170 19.76 1.14 -12.78
C LYS A 170 20.92 1.76 -11.99
N ASP A 171 20.68 2.27 -10.80
CA ASP A 171 21.66 2.81 -9.87
C ASP A 171 22.38 1.74 -9.05
N GLY A 172 22.13 0.46 -9.32
CA GLY A 172 22.73 -0.69 -8.65
C GLY A 172 22.05 -1.11 -7.33
N ALA A 173 20.93 -0.48 -6.96
CA ALA A 173 20.16 -0.94 -5.82
C ALA A 173 19.44 -2.26 -6.15
N TYR A 174 19.49 -3.20 -5.21
CA TYR A 174 18.80 -4.49 -5.35
C TYR A 174 17.29 -4.30 -5.48
N GLY A 175 16.68 -5.14 -6.33
CA GLY A 175 15.24 -5.32 -6.43
C GLY A 175 14.76 -6.48 -5.55
N GLY A 176 14.00 -7.40 -6.16
CA GLY A 176 13.53 -8.61 -5.49
C GLY A 176 12.23 -8.44 -4.72
N ALA A 177 11.53 -7.35 -4.96
CA ALA A 177 10.20 -7.13 -4.38
C ALA A 177 9.17 -8.09 -4.98
N MET A 178 8.29 -8.64 -4.13
CA MET A 178 7.39 -9.74 -4.44
C MET A 178 5.92 -9.29 -4.48
N GLY A 179 5.19 -9.75 -5.49
CA GLY A 179 3.74 -9.61 -5.57
C GLY A 179 3.23 -8.17 -5.56
N VAL A 180 1.94 -8.01 -5.27
CA VAL A 180 1.25 -6.71 -5.36
C VAL A 180 1.75 -5.68 -4.32
N SER A 181 2.18 -6.14 -3.17
CA SER A 181 2.68 -5.30 -2.06
C SER A 181 4.15 -4.91 -2.18
N GLN A 182 4.86 -5.49 -3.13
CA GLN A 182 6.29 -5.21 -3.39
C GLN A 182 7.20 -5.33 -2.14
N PHE A 183 6.89 -6.29 -1.25
CA PHE A 183 7.79 -6.60 -0.13
C PHE A 183 9.02 -7.36 -0.59
N ILE A 184 10.20 -6.95 -0.15
CA ILE A 184 11.40 -7.80 -0.26
C ILE A 184 11.30 -8.98 0.72
N PRO A 185 11.92 -10.14 0.42
CA PRO A 185 11.78 -11.36 1.23
C PRO A 185 12.11 -11.19 2.71
N ALA A 186 13.18 -10.49 3.04
CA ALA A 186 13.56 -10.24 4.44
C ALA A 186 12.47 -9.44 5.19
N THR A 187 11.87 -8.44 4.55
CA THR A 187 10.77 -7.68 5.15
C THR A 187 9.52 -8.54 5.30
N TRP A 188 9.13 -9.30 4.26
CA TRP A 188 8.00 -10.21 4.32
C TRP A 188 8.11 -11.17 5.49
N ASN A 189 9.29 -11.76 5.70
CA ASN A 189 9.54 -12.72 6.76
C ASN A 189 9.21 -12.16 8.16
N THR A 190 9.38 -10.86 8.39
CA THR A 190 9.05 -10.24 9.68
C THR A 190 7.55 -10.12 9.95
N PHE A 191 6.72 -10.25 8.91
CA PHE A 191 5.26 -10.12 9.01
C PHE A 191 4.52 -11.46 8.94
N ILE A 192 5.17 -12.56 8.57
CA ILE A 192 4.54 -13.87 8.32
C ILE A 192 3.55 -14.26 9.44
N SER A 193 3.98 -14.27 10.70
CA SER A 193 3.14 -14.68 11.82
C SER A 193 1.91 -13.79 11.99
N ARG A 194 2.07 -12.47 11.80
CA ARG A 194 0.97 -11.52 11.93
C ARG A 194 -0.02 -11.64 10.78
N ILE A 195 0.49 -11.84 9.55
CA ILE A 195 -0.37 -12.07 8.37
C ILE A 195 -1.16 -13.36 8.57
N SER A 196 -0.48 -14.47 8.93
CA SER A 196 -1.12 -15.76 9.17
C SER A 196 -2.22 -15.68 10.24
N ALA A 197 -1.99 -14.96 11.32
CA ALA A 197 -2.97 -14.76 12.38
C ALA A 197 -4.25 -14.03 11.91
N LEU A 198 -4.12 -13.10 10.95
CA LEU A 198 -5.24 -12.34 10.44
C LEU A 198 -5.94 -13.01 9.25
N THR A 199 -5.19 -13.69 8.38
CA THR A 199 -5.73 -14.29 7.15
C THR A 199 -6.08 -15.77 7.31
N GLY A 200 -5.49 -16.43 8.29
CA GLY A 200 -5.59 -17.88 8.48
C GLY A 200 -4.73 -18.71 7.51
N ASN A 201 -3.97 -18.07 6.63
CA ASN A 201 -3.07 -18.72 5.68
C ASN A 201 -1.71 -19.02 6.34
N ASN A 202 -1.21 -20.26 6.22
CA ASN A 202 0.08 -20.64 6.77
C ASN A 202 0.81 -21.62 5.82
N PRO A 203 1.90 -21.19 5.16
CA PRO A 203 2.44 -19.82 5.15
C PRO A 203 1.58 -18.85 4.33
N PRO A 204 1.62 -17.56 4.64
CA PRO A 204 1.01 -16.53 3.83
C PRO A 204 1.86 -16.28 2.57
N SER A 205 1.21 -15.88 1.47
CA SER A 205 1.87 -15.70 0.18
C SER A 205 1.83 -14.24 -0.29
N PRO A 206 2.97 -13.61 -0.67
CA PRO A 206 2.99 -12.27 -1.23
C PRO A 206 2.30 -12.18 -2.60
N TRP A 207 2.08 -13.31 -3.26
CA TRP A 207 1.34 -13.41 -4.53
C TRP A 207 -0.16 -13.62 -4.33
N ARG A 208 -0.62 -13.87 -3.11
CA ARG A 208 -2.05 -13.89 -2.76
C ARG A 208 -2.47 -12.50 -2.34
N HIS A 209 -3.38 -11.87 -3.08
CA HIS A 209 -3.82 -10.49 -2.83
C HIS A 209 -4.22 -10.24 -1.38
N ALA A 210 -4.92 -11.15 -0.77
CA ALA A 210 -5.33 -11.05 0.63
C ALA A 210 -4.18 -10.87 1.60
N ASP A 211 -3.20 -11.75 1.51
CA ASP A 211 -2.04 -11.74 2.38
C ASP A 211 -1.20 -10.48 2.14
N ALA A 212 -1.04 -10.11 0.87
CA ALA A 212 -0.31 -8.93 0.47
C ALA A 212 -0.96 -7.62 0.98
N PHE A 213 -2.28 -7.50 0.87
CA PHE A 213 -3.02 -6.34 1.37
C PHE A 213 -2.95 -6.25 2.90
N VAL A 214 -3.08 -7.39 3.61
CA VAL A 214 -2.91 -7.43 5.07
C VAL A 214 -1.49 -7.07 5.47
N ALA A 215 -0.47 -7.55 4.76
CA ALA A 215 0.92 -7.20 5.00
C ALA A 215 1.16 -5.69 4.87
N THR A 216 0.67 -5.09 3.77
CA THR A 216 0.75 -3.64 3.55
C THR A 216 0.03 -2.88 4.66
N ALA A 217 -1.19 -3.29 5.03
CA ALA A 217 -1.95 -2.66 6.10
C ALA A 217 -1.21 -2.72 7.45
N LEU A 218 -0.61 -3.85 7.79
CA LEU A 218 0.21 -4.01 9.00
C LEU A 218 1.43 -3.10 8.99
N TYR A 219 2.14 -3.02 7.87
CA TYR A 219 3.29 -2.11 7.73
C TYR A 219 2.88 -0.65 7.90
N MET A 220 1.78 -0.25 7.24
CA MET A 220 1.24 1.11 7.33
C MET A 220 0.82 1.46 8.76
N LYS A 221 0.22 0.50 9.48
CA LYS A 221 -0.13 0.66 10.90
C LYS A 221 1.10 0.88 11.77
N ASP A 222 2.13 0.06 11.58
CA ASP A 222 3.41 0.19 12.30
C ASP A 222 4.11 1.52 11.96
N ALA A 223 3.89 2.04 10.76
CA ALA A 223 4.40 3.34 10.33
C ALA A 223 3.60 4.54 10.86
N GLY A 224 2.47 4.30 11.54
CA GLY A 224 1.67 5.32 12.21
C GLY A 224 0.34 5.66 11.52
N ALA A 225 -0.07 4.91 10.48
CA ALA A 225 -1.39 5.08 9.87
C ALA A 225 -2.52 4.67 10.84
N GLY A 226 -3.67 5.33 10.74
CA GLY A 226 -4.84 5.09 11.59
C GLY A 226 -6.15 5.15 10.83
N LEU A 227 -7.26 5.06 11.59
CA LEU A 227 -8.62 5.20 11.05
C LEU A 227 -8.98 6.66 10.78
N VAL A 228 -8.46 7.57 11.60
CA VAL A 228 -8.70 9.00 11.46
C VAL A 228 -7.83 9.53 10.31
N GLN A 229 -8.42 10.38 9.49
CA GLN A 229 -7.70 11.04 8.42
C GLN A 229 -6.74 12.08 9.01
N ASP A 230 -5.45 11.77 8.94
CA ASP A 230 -4.35 12.66 9.31
C ASP A 230 -3.35 12.66 8.15
N ALA A 231 -3.36 13.74 7.38
CA ALA A 231 -2.51 13.86 6.20
C ALA A 231 -1.01 13.74 6.54
N THR A 232 -0.59 14.21 7.72
CA THR A 232 0.81 14.12 8.16
C THR A 232 1.20 12.69 8.50
N ALA A 233 0.34 11.98 9.25
CA ALA A 233 0.56 10.57 9.59
C ALA A 233 0.52 9.68 8.34
N ASP A 234 -0.42 9.94 7.43
CA ASP A 234 -0.57 9.19 6.17
C ASP A 234 0.64 9.36 5.26
N ARG A 235 1.10 10.59 5.06
CA ARG A 235 2.32 10.88 4.28
C ARG A 235 3.54 10.20 4.87
N ARG A 236 3.70 10.27 6.18
CA ARG A 236 4.79 9.63 6.89
C ARG A 236 4.76 8.11 6.70
N ALA A 237 3.58 7.52 6.80
CA ALA A 237 3.40 6.09 6.64
C ALA A 237 3.70 5.65 5.20
N ALA A 238 3.21 6.38 4.19
CA ALA A 238 3.50 6.12 2.78
C ALA A 238 4.98 6.29 2.45
N ALA A 239 5.61 7.38 2.91
CA ALA A 239 7.03 7.61 2.69
C ALA A 239 7.92 6.56 3.36
N ARG A 240 7.53 6.07 4.56
CA ARG A 240 8.22 4.96 5.24
C ARG A 240 8.06 3.64 4.49
N TYR A 241 6.88 3.40 3.94
CA TYR A 241 6.65 2.21 3.12
C TYR A 241 7.60 2.17 1.92
N TYR A 242 7.65 3.27 1.17
CA TYR A 242 8.49 3.39 -0.03
C TYR A 242 10.00 3.37 0.28
N ALA A 243 10.46 4.17 1.24
CA ALA A 243 11.89 4.46 1.42
C ALA A 243 12.49 3.96 2.74
N GLY A 244 11.73 3.26 3.59
CA GLY A 244 12.20 2.71 4.86
C GLY A 244 12.88 3.77 5.73
N LYS A 245 14.14 3.54 6.11
CA LYS A 245 14.90 4.46 6.98
C LYS A 245 15.15 5.85 6.35
N ARG A 246 15.13 5.95 5.02
CA ARG A 246 15.33 7.20 4.28
C ARG A 246 14.05 7.99 4.01
N TRP A 247 12.93 7.62 4.61
CA TRP A 247 11.60 8.17 4.38
C TRP A 247 11.50 9.70 4.41
N LYS A 248 12.30 10.37 5.24
CA LYS A 248 12.30 11.84 5.34
C LYS A 248 12.64 12.54 4.02
N ASN A 249 13.48 11.93 3.19
CA ASN A 249 13.88 12.48 1.88
C ASN A 249 12.77 12.31 0.82
N TYR A 250 11.78 11.48 1.10
CA TYR A 250 10.71 11.14 0.16
C TYR A 250 9.32 11.56 0.64
N LEU A 251 9.26 12.34 1.72
CA LEU A 251 8.00 12.78 2.33
C LEU A 251 7.11 13.57 1.35
N TRP A 252 7.72 14.29 0.43
CA TRP A 252 7.03 15.11 -0.57
C TRP A 252 6.69 14.39 -1.86
N THR A 253 7.37 13.29 -2.13
CA THR A 253 7.19 12.52 -3.37
C THR A 253 6.17 11.41 -3.19
N TYR A 254 6.13 10.79 -2.01
CA TYR A 254 5.32 9.60 -1.73
C TYR A 254 4.43 9.74 -0.49
N GLY A 255 4.37 10.92 0.10
CA GLY A 255 3.57 11.19 1.28
C GLY A 255 2.26 11.97 1.03
#